data_ef327439af512fdad3b63db8f808191b
#
_entry.id   ef327439af512fdad3b63db8f808191b
#
_cell.length_a   1.000
_cell.length_b   1.000
_cell.length_c   1.000
_cell.angle_alpha   90.00
_cell.angle_beta   90.00
_cell.angle_gamma   90.00
#
_symmetry.space_group_name_H-M   'P 1'
#
loop_
_entity.id
_entity.type
_entity.pdbx_description
1 polymer ?
#
loop_
_entity_poly.entity_id
_entity_poly.type
_entity_poly.pdbx_seq_one_letter_code
_entity_poly.pdbx_strand_id
1 'polypeptide(L)'
;PDIDILFRAIIGIVVPYVTYVLLENLYSKRVQIVAVSEKRKEMIICIILCILVSLLIMVVSCRFRYGTLVIGTGSMTGTINKGDIIIYERYEKEELEIGEIIVFKTENVFVIHRIIDKKSVGEEIRYYTKGDANQQEDKGFRTQKNIVGIVKGKIPYIGKITLLLNDIINK
;
A
#
# COMPACT_ATOMS: atom_id res chain seq x y z
N PRO A 1 -7.54 16.59 -17.71
CA PRO A 1 -6.22 16.48 -17.12
C PRO A 1 -6.42 16.51 -15.62
N ASP A 2 -6.14 15.36 -15.00
CA ASP A 2 -6.47 15.12 -13.61
C ASP A 2 -5.62 16.01 -12.71
N ILE A 3 -6.28 16.90 -11.98
CA ILE A 3 -5.71 17.73 -10.90
C ILE A 3 -4.86 16.88 -9.95
N ASP A 4 -5.25 15.62 -9.77
CA ASP A 4 -4.56 14.64 -8.95
C ASP A 4 -3.17 14.24 -9.50
N ILE A 5 -3.01 14.19 -10.83
CA ILE A 5 -1.71 13.92 -11.47
C ILE A 5 -0.77 15.13 -11.29
N LEU A 6 -1.29 16.34 -11.47
CA LEU A 6 -0.53 17.55 -11.27
C LEU A 6 -0.10 17.75 -9.81
N PHE A 7 -1.02 17.48 -8.87
CA PHE A 7 -0.78 17.57 -7.44
C PHE A 7 0.29 16.57 -6.97
N ARG A 8 0.26 15.36 -7.47
CA ARG A 8 1.26 14.32 -7.14
C ARG A 8 2.62 14.56 -7.78
N ALA A 9 2.65 15.09 -9.01
CA ALA A 9 3.90 15.52 -9.66
C ALA A 9 4.53 16.69 -8.91
N ILE A 10 3.73 17.65 -8.43
CA ILE A 10 4.19 18.77 -7.61
C ILE A 10 4.75 18.26 -6.28
N ILE A 11 4.05 17.39 -5.57
CA ILE A 11 4.54 16.82 -4.30
C ILE A 11 5.80 15.98 -4.53
N GLY A 12 5.85 15.15 -5.57
CA GLY A 12 6.98 14.27 -5.87
C GLY A 12 8.26 14.98 -6.32
N ILE A 13 8.15 16.18 -6.90
CA ILE A 13 9.30 16.93 -7.42
C ILE A 13 9.55 18.19 -6.59
N VAL A 14 8.51 18.94 -6.29
CA VAL A 14 8.65 20.26 -5.64
C VAL A 14 8.98 20.11 -4.15
N VAL A 15 8.40 19.14 -3.46
CA VAL A 15 8.68 18.93 -2.03
C VAL A 15 10.14 18.51 -1.77
N PRO A 16 10.72 17.53 -2.49
CA PRO A 16 12.15 17.23 -2.36
C PRO A 16 13.05 18.41 -2.78
N TYR A 17 12.69 19.15 -3.82
CA TYR A 17 13.45 20.31 -4.26
C TYR A 17 13.39 21.46 -3.24
N VAL A 18 12.22 21.77 -2.70
CA VAL A 18 12.03 22.80 -1.67
C VAL A 18 12.71 22.43 -0.37
N THR A 19 12.61 21.16 0.06
CA THR A 19 13.33 20.67 1.24
C THR A 19 14.84 20.71 1.04
N TYR A 20 15.34 20.37 -0.14
CA TYR A 20 16.75 20.51 -0.48
C TYR A 20 17.21 21.97 -0.37
N VAL A 21 16.49 22.92 -1.01
CA VAL A 21 16.82 24.35 -1.00
C VAL A 21 16.70 24.95 0.40
N LEU A 22 15.71 24.55 1.20
CA LEU A 22 15.57 25.02 2.59
C LEU A 22 16.70 24.47 3.47
N LEU A 23 17.07 23.20 3.34
CA LEU A 23 18.19 22.60 4.05
C LEU A 23 19.51 23.26 3.66
N GLU A 24 19.73 23.54 2.40
CA GLU A 24 20.92 24.23 1.91
C GLU A 24 21.02 25.67 2.45
N ASN A 25 19.92 26.41 2.49
CA ASN A 25 19.86 27.77 3.07
C ASN A 25 20.03 27.78 4.60
N LEU A 26 19.45 26.83 5.30
CA LEU A 26 19.65 26.70 6.76
C LEU A 26 21.09 26.26 7.08
N TYR A 27 21.67 25.47 6.24
CA TYR A 27 23.02 24.93 6.38
C TYR A 27 24.09 26.00 6.06
N SER A 28 23.90 26.78 5.01
CA SER A 28 24.85 27.83 4.60
C SER A 28 25.08 28.90 5.65
N LYS A 29 24.09 29.20 6.50
CA LYS A 29 24.20 30.13 7.62
C LYS A 29 25.03 29.63 8.80
N ARG A 30 25.24 28.31 8.96
CA ARG A 30 26.00 27.70 10.06
C ARG A 30 27.41 27.23 9.68
N VAL A 31 27.73 27.13 8.39
CA VAL A 31 28.87 26.35 7.91
C VAL A 31 30.11 27.14 7.51
N GLN A 32 30.24 28.40 7.89
CA GLN A 32 31.51 29.09 7.63
C GLN A 32 32.71 28.59 8.48
N ILE A 33 32.55 27.61 9.36
CA ILE A 33 33.60 27.20 10.32
C ILE A 33 34.03 25.72 10.26
N VAL A 34 33.40 24.83 9.47
CA VAL A 34 33.74 23.40 9.46
C VAL A 34 34.28 22.91 8.13
N ALA A 35 35.36 22.13 8.19
CA ALA A 35 36.16 21.65 7.04
C ALA A 35 35.32 21.00 5.94
N VAL A 36 35.73 21.22 4.69
CA VAL A 36 35.12 20.74 3.41
C VAL A 36 34.81 19.23 3.40
N SER A 37 35.53 18.43 4.19
CA SER A 37 35.34 16.96 4.29
C SER A 37 34.05 16.57 5.02
N GLU A 38 33.69 17.24 6.12
CA GLU A 38 32.47 16.98 6.89
C GLU A 38 31.22 17.41 6.10
N LYS A 39 31.32 18.55 5.43
CA LYS A 39 30.24 19.05 4.55
C LYS A 39 29.83 18.05 3.46
N ARG A 40 30.79 17.32 2.90
CA ARG A 40 30.54 16.32 1.87
C ARG A 40 29.79 15.10 2.44
N LYS A 41 30.16 14.63 3.63
CA LYS A 41 29.50 13.51 4.29
C LYS A 41 28.06 13.84 4.62
N GLU A 42 27.78 15.01 5.19
CA GLU A 42 26.44 15.44 5.54
C GLU A 42 25.56 15.66 4.30
N MET A 43 26.11 16.20 3.23
CA MET A 43 25.40 16.33 1.96
C MET A 43 25.02 14.94 1.40
N ILE A 44 25.90 13.95 1.48
CA ILE A 44 25.62 12.57 1.06
C ILE A 44 24.51 11.97 1.93
N ILE A 45 24.53 12.17 3.24
CA ILE A 45 23.49 11.69 4.17
C ILE A 45 22.14 12.34 3.84
N CYS A 46 22.10 13.65 3.58
CA CYS A 46 20.87 14.34 3.18
C CYS A 46 20.32 13.81 1.85
N ILE A 47 21.17 13.55 0.86
CA ILE A 47 20.76 12.97 -0.41
C ILE A 47 20.18 11.57 -0.20
N ILE A 48 20.84 10.73 0.59
CA ILE A 48 20.34 9.38 0.92
C ILE A 48 18.99 9.44 1.64
N LEU A 49 18.82 10.33 2.61
CA LEU A 49 17.56 10.55 3.31
C LEU A 49 16.46 11.04 2.35
N CYS A 50 16.75 11.96 1.46
CA CYS A 50 15.78 12.43 0.45
C CYS A 50 15.36 11.29 -0.49
N ILE A 51 16.30 10.44 -0.91
CA ILE A 51 16.00 9.27 -1.75
C ILE A 51 15.13 8.28 -0.97
N LEU A 52 15.45 7.98 0.31
CA LEU A 52 14.67 7.07 1.14
C LEU A 52 13.24 7.59 1.39
N VAL A 53 13.08 8.88 1.69
CA VAL A 53 11.77 9.51 1.87
C VAL A 53 10.98 9.48 0.56
N SER A 54 11.62 9.77 -0.57
CA SER A 54 11.02 9.72 -1.90
C SER A 54 10.54 8.31 -2.25
N LEU A 55 11.36 7.29 -1.97
CA LEU A 55 11.00 5.88 -2.13
C LEU A 55 9.83 5.48 -1.21
N LEU A 56 9.82 5.95 0.04
CA LEU A 56 8.74 5.69 0.98
C LEU A 56 7.42 6.30 0.50
N ILE A 57 7.44 7.57 0.08
CA ILE A 57 6.27 8.25 -0.50
C ILE A 57 5.79 7.50 -1.75
N MET A 58 6.71 7.05 -2.56
CA MET A 58 6.45 6.28 -3.75
C MET A 58 5.73 4.96 -3.41
N VAL A 59 6.17 4.20 -2.43
CA VAL A 59 5.53 2.96 -1.96
C VAL A 59 4.15 3.22 -1.34
N VAL A 60 4.03 4.26 -0.49
CA VAL A 60 2.78 4.60 0.21
C VAL A 60 1.72 5.17 -0.73
N SER A 61 2.11 5.82 -1.84
CA SER A 61 1.15 6.42 -2.79
C SER A 61 0.31 5.38 -3.55
N CYS A 62 0.55 4.08 -3.38
CA CYS A 62 -0.18 2.98 -4.02
C CYS A 62 -0.32 3.13 -5.56
N ARG A 63 0.58 3.89 -6.21
CA ARG A 63 0.55 4.12 -7.66
C ARG A 63 1.25 3.03 -8.45
N PHE A 64 1.86 2.07 -7.72
CA PHE A 64 2.52 0.93 -8.34
C PHE A 64 1.56 -0.20 -8.65
N ARG A 65 2.07 -1.11 -9.45
CA ARG A 65 1.48 -2.43 -9.67
C ARG A 65 1.15 -3.15 -8.35
N TYR A 66 1.86 -2.81 -7.28
CA TYR A 66 1.66 -3.38 -5.94
C TYR A 66 1.07 -2.35 -4.98
N GLY A 67 0.18 -2.82 -4.10
CA GLY A 67 -0.38 -2.07 -2.98
C GLY A 67 -0.22 -2.85 -1.67
N THR A 68 -0.43 -2.17 -0.55
CA THR A 68 -0.36 -2.77 0.79
C THR A 68 -1.64 -2.48 1.57
N LEU A 69 -2.08 -3.44 2.39
CA LEU A 69 -3.20 -3.27 3.32
C LEU A 69 -2.88 -3.92 4.67
N VAL A 70 -3.31 -3.26 5.75
CA VAL A 70 -3.25 -3.83 7.11
C VAL A 70 -4.51 -4.64 7.38
N ILE A 71 -4.34 -5.83 7.91
CA ILE A 71 -5.45 -6.75 8.21
C ILE A 71 -6.06 -6.40 9.57
N GLY A 72 -7.30 -5.93 9.55
CA GLY A 72 -8.07 -5.57 10.75
C GLY A 72 -8.91 -6.69 11.35
N THR A 73 -9.23 -7.73 10.57
CA THR A 73 -10.18 -8.80 10.95
C THR A 73 -9.52 -10.18 11.00
N GLY A 74 -10.22 -11.16 11.53
CA GLY A 74 -9.74 -12.54 11.64
C GLY A 74 -10.31 -13.51 10.60
N SER A 75 -11.03 -13.05 9.56
CA SER A 75 -11.69 -13.93 8.58
C SER A 75 -10.73 -14.82 7.78
N MET A 76 -9.46 -14.45 7.72
CA MET A 76 -8.39 -15.19 7.02
C MET A 76 -7.39 -15.85 8.00
N THR A 77 -7.74 -15.95 9.29
CA THR A 77 -6.88 -16.53 10.33
C THR A 77 -6.38 -17.92 9.93
N GLY A 78 -5.10 -18.16 10.18
CA GLY A 78 -4.39 -19.36 9.72
C GLY A 78 -3.52 -19.07 8.51
N THR A 79 -4.05 -18.42 7.49
CA THR A 79 -3.29 -17.98 6.32
C THR A 79 -2.79 -16.54 6.50
N ILE A 80 -3.67 -15.61 6.86
CA ILE A 80 -3.37 -14.20 7.10
C ILE A 80 -4.03 -13.79 8.41
N ASN A 81 -3.25 -13.25 9.34
CA ASN A 81 -3.74 -12.96 10.69
C ASN A 81 -3.99 -11.45 10.87
N LYS A 82 -4.83 -11.12 11.85
CA LYS A 82 -5.02 -9.73 12.27
C LYS A 82 -3.68 -9.10 12.66
N GLY A 83 -3.38 -7.94 12.10
CA GLY A 83 -2.13 -7.23 12.29
C GLY A 83 -1.02 -7.60 11.31
N ASP A 84 -1.27 -8.49 10.35
CA ASP A 84 -0.38 -8.68 9.20
C ASP A 84 -0.57 -7.55 8.20
N ILE A 85 0.48 -7.24 7.43
CA ILE A 85 0.39 -6.41 6.23
C ILE A 85 0.41 -7.35 5.03
N ILE A 86 -0.56 -7.23 4.15
CA ILE A 86 -0.52 -7.91 2.85
C ILE A 86 0.08 -7.01 1.78
N ILE A 87 0.74 -7.65 0.83
CA ILE A 87 1.19 -7.04 -0.42
C ILE A 87 0.33 -7.66 -1.53
N TYR A 88 -0.40 -6.83 -2.24
CA TYR A 88 -1.22 -7.26 -3.37
C TYR A 88 -0.77 -6.61 -4.67
N GLU A 89 -0.87 -7.34 -5.75
CA GLU A 89 -0.70 -6.86 -7.12
C GLU A 89 -2.05 -6.35 -7.62
N ARG A 90 -2.08 -5.16 -8.23
CA ARG A 90 -3.31 -4.62 -8.81
C ARG A 90 -3.84 -5.53 -9.89
N TYR A 91 -5.15 -5.70 -9.89
CA TYR A 91 -5.84 -6.52 -10.86
C TYR A 91 -5.88 -5.83 -12.23
N GLU A 92 -5.37 -6.50 -13.25
CA GLU A 92 -5.30 -6.01 -14.64
C GLU A 92 -6.26 -6.75 -15.59
N LYS A 93 -7.36 -7.28 -15.05
CA LYS A 93 -8.41 -8.00 -15.80
C LYS A 93 -7.99 -9.38 -16.34
N GLU A 94 -6.97 -9.99 -15.79
CA GLU A 94 -6.63 -11.38 -16.05
C GLU A 94 -7.67 -12.33 -15.46
N GLU A 95 -7.82 -13.52 -16.03
CA GLU A 95 -8.68 -14.53 -15.43
C GLU A 95 -8.01 -15.08 -14.16
N LEU A 96 -8.77 -15.10 -13.06
CA LEU A 96 -8.28 -15.55 -11.77
C LEU A 96 -8.56 -17.02 -11.55
N GLU A 97 -7.69 -17.68 -10.78
CA GLU A 97 -7.80 -19.09 -10.49
C GLU A 97 -8.45 -19.35 -9.12
N ILE A 98 -9.11 -20.51 -9.01
CA ILE A 98 -9.62 -20.99 -7.72
C ILE A 98 -8.43 -21.22 -6.79
N GLY A 99 -8.55 -20.75 -5.54
CA GLY A 99 -7.49 -20.80 -4.54
C GLY A 99 -6.70 -19.48 -4.39
N GLU A 100 -6.78 -18.58 -5.35
CA GLU A 100 -6.15 -17.26 -5.19
C GLU A 100 -6.84 -16.42 -4.13
N ILE A 101 -6.05 -15.64 -3.40
CA ILE A 101 -6.55 -14.71 -2.40
C ILE A 101 -6.64 -13.33 -3.05
N ILE A 102 -7.84 -12.77 -3.08
CA ILE A 102 -8.10 -11.48 -3.72
C ILE A 102 -8.46 -10.40 -2.72
N VAL A 103 -8.11 -9.17 -3.08
CA VAL A 103 -8.62 -7.96 -2.46
C VAL A 103 -9.76 -7.44 -3.31
N PHE A 104 -10.93 -7.29 -2.73
CA PHE A 104 -12.08 -6.72 -3.42
C PHE A 104 -12.75 -5.65 -2.57
N LYS A 105 -13.49 -4.76 -3.22
CA LYS A 105 -14.21 -3.68 -2.55
C LYS A 105 -15.69 -4.02 -2.45
N THR A 106 -16.24 -3.95 -1.25
CA THR A 106 -17.67 -4.04 -0.97
C THR A 106 -18.09 -2.75 -0.27
N GLU A 107 -19.02 -2.00 -0.85
CA GLU A 107 -19.43 -0.67 -0.34
C GLU A 107 -18.19 0.23 -0.20
N ASN A 108 -17.76 0.51 1.04
CA ASN A 108 -16.59 1.34 1.35
C ASN A 108 -15.47 0.58 2.06
N VAL A 109 -15.54 -0.77 2.11
CA VAL A 109 -14.58 -1.61 2.83
C VAL A 109 -13.82 -2.50 1.87
N PHE A 110 -12.52 -2.64 2.09
CA PHE A 110 -11.69 -3.65 1.42
C PHE A 110 -11.81 -4.98 2.18
N VAL A 111 -12.14 -6.03 1.45
CA VAL A 111 -12.25 -7.40 1.95
C VAL A 111 -11.20 -8.26 1.27
N ILE A 112 -10.59 -9.16 2.03
CA ILE A 112 -9.56 -10.08 1.54
C ILE A 112 -10.04 -11.50 1.82
N HIS A 113 -10.42 -12.23 0.77
CA HIS A 113 -10.87 -13.62 0.87
C HIS A 113 -10.34 -14.46 -0.29
N ARG A 114 -10.47 -15.78 -0.15
CA ARG A 114 -10.03 -16.75 -1.14
C ARG A 114 -11.15 -17.05 -2.14
N ILE A 115 -10.78 -17.19 -3.41
CA ILE A 115 -11.69 -17.70 -4.46
C ILE A 115 -11.89 -19.19 -4.22
N ILE A 116 -13.15 -19.60 -4.05
CA ILE A 116 -13.53 -20.99 -3.83
C ILE A 116 -14.22 -21.60 -5.05
N ASP A 117 -14.82 -20.77 -5.91
CA ASP A 117 -15.49 -21.21 -7.14
C ASP A 117 -15.50 -20.06 -8.15
N LYS A 118 -15.58 -20.40 -9.46
CA LYS A 118 -15.78 -19.43 -10.55
C LYS A 118 -16.80 -19.97 -11.55
N LYS A 119 -17.66 -19.08 -12.08
CA LYS A 119 -18.67 -19.41 -13.08
C LYS A 119 -18.70 -18.37 -14.16
N SER A 120 -18.68 -18.81 -15.42
CA SER A 120 -18.88 -17.95 -16.58
C SER A 120 -20.38 -17.80 -16.86
N VAL A 121 -20.85 -16.57 -16.92
CA VAL A 121 -22.25 -16.24 -17.24
C VAL A 121 -22.23 -15.22 -18.37
N GLY A 122 -22.40 -15.72 -19.62
CA GLY A 122 -22.17 -14.91 -20.82
C GLY A 122 -20.68 -14.50 -20.91
N GLU A 123 -20.44 -13.21 -21.06
CA GLU A 123 -19.09 -12.64 -21.11
C GLU A 123 -18.52 -12.31 -19.72
N GLU A 124 -19.29 -12.47 -18.65
CA GLU A 124 -18.90 -12.12 -17.29
C GLU A 124 -18.46 -13.36 -16.51
N ILE A 125 -17.27 -13.28 -15.89
CA ILE A 125 -16.80 -14.29 -14.94
C ILE A 125 -17.19 -13.84 -13.54
N ARG A 126 -17.88 -14.72 -12.82
CA ARG A 126 -18.32 -14.54 -11.44
C ARG A 126 -17.49 -15.38 -10.50
N TYR A 127 -16.86 -14.74 -9.54
CA TYR A 127 -16.01 -15.39 -8.53
C TYR A 127 -16.76 -15.46 -7.20
N TYR A 128 -16.77 -16.63 -6.59
CA TYR A 128 -17.32 -16.87 -5.26
C TYR A 128 -16.16 -16.95 -4.28
N THR A 129 -16.30 -16.26 -3.17
CA THR A 129 -15.20 -16.06 -2.20
C THR A 129 -15.60 -16.51 -0.82
N LYS A 130 -14.59 -16.87 -0.02
CA LYS A 130 -14.76 -17.25 1.37
C LYS A 130 -13.51 -16.88 2.17
N GLY A 131 -13.69 -16.38 3.40
CA GLY A 131 -12.61 -16.24 4.36
C GLY A 131 -12.16 -17.61 4.86
N ASP A 132 -10.85 -17.85 4.96
CA ASP A 132 -10.29 -19.15 5.36
C ASP A 132 -10.78 -19.62 6.74
N ALA A 133 -11.04 -18.68 7.66
CA ALA A 133 -11.59 -18.96 8.99
C ALA A 133 -13.12 -18.93 9.06
N ASN A 134 -13.82 -18.55 8.01
CA ASN A 134 -15.27 -18.46 7.99
C ASN A 134 -15.89 -19.86 7.77
N GLN A 135 -17.04 -20.12 8.38
CA GLN A 135 -17.78 -21.36 8.13
C GLN A 135 -18.55 -21.32 6.81
N GLN A 136 -19.04 -20.16 6.44
CA GLN A 136 -19.88 -19.95 5.26
C GLN A 136 -19.15 -19.12 4.20
N GLU A 137 -19.50 -19.32 2.95
CA GLU A 137 -19.08 -18.49 1.82
C GLU A 137 -19.70 -17.09 1.88
N ASP A 138 -19.09 -16.16 1.18
CA ASP A 138 -19.57 -14.79 1.11
C ASP A 138 -20.87 -14.73 0.29
N LYS A 139 -21.80 -13.88 0.70
CA LYS A 139 -23.04 -13.67 -0.04
C LYS A 139 -22.77 -13.04 -1.40
N GLY A 140 -23.38 -13.60 -2.43
CA GLY A 140 -23.26 -13.11 -3.80
C GLY A 140 -21.92 -13.49 -4.46
N PHE A 141 -21.56 -12.76 -5.49
CA PHE A 141 -20.36 -13.02 -6.30
C PHE A 141 -19.53 -11.73 -6.46
N ARG A 142 -18.29 -11.90 -6.89
CA ARG A 142 -17.37 -10.81 -7.25
C ARG A 142 -17.17 -10.84 -8.76
N THR A 143 -17.11 -9.68 -9.38
CA THR A 143 -16.79 -9.51 -10.79
C THR A 143 -15.48 -8.74 -10.91
N GLN A 144 -14.94 -8.70 -12.11
CA GLN A 144 -13.74 -7.93 -12.40
C GLN A 144 -13.82 -6.47 -11.93
N LYS A 145 -15.02 -5.88 -11.84
CA LYS A 145 -15.23 -4.49 -11.40
C LYS A 145 -15.03 -4.29 -9.91
N ASN A 146 -15.24 -5.33 -9.11
CA ASN A 146 -15.10 -5.27 -7.66
C ASN A 146 -13.70 -5.63 -7.18
N ILE A 147 -12.91 -6.32 -8.00
CA ILE A 147 -11.59 -6.83 -7.65
C ILE A 147 -10.57 -5.70 -7.79
N VAL A 148 -9.80 -5.49 -6.74
CA VAL A 148 -8.75 -4.47 -6.63
C VAL A 148 -7.37 -5.06 -6.89
N GLY A 149 -7.13 -6.30 -6.44
CA GLY A 149 -5.84 -6.96 -6.61
C GLY A 149 -5.81 -8.39 -6.09
N ILE A 150 -4.67 -9.03 -6.35
CA ILE A 150 -4.36 -10.41 -5.97
C ILE A 150 -3.27 -10.36 -4.90
N VAL A 151 -3.46 -11.04 -3.79
CA VAL A 151 -2.46 -11.09 -2.72
C VAL A 151 -1.26 -11.92 -3.19
N LYS A 152 -0.08 -11.31 -3.17
CA LYS A 152 1.19 -11.93 -3.56
C LYS A 152 2.09 -12.28 -2.37
N GLY A 153 1.88 -11.59 -1.24
CA GLY A 153 2.67 -11.83 -0.04
C GLY A 153 2.09 -11.20 1.21
N LYS A 154 2.66 -11.56 2.35
CA LYS A 154 2.34 -10.95 3.64
C LYS A 154 3.59 -10.67 4.45
N ILE A 155 3.54 -9.63 5.27
CA ILE A 155 4.55 -9.31 6.28
C ILE A 155 3.85 -9.43 7.64
N PRO A 156 4.24 -10.43 8.45
CA PRO A 156 3.55 -10.71 9.70
C PRO A 156 3.84 -9.63 10.76
N TYR A 157 2.87 -9.36 11.60
CA TYR A 157 2.93 -8.55 12.83
C TYR A 157 3.20 -7.04 12.68
N ILE A 158 3.74 -6.55 11.59
CA ILE A 158 4.11 -5.12 11.43
C ILE A 158 2.89 -4.21 11.51
N GLY A 159 1.74 -4.63 10.99
CA GLY A 159 0.48 -3.89 11.04
C GLY A 159 -0.13 -3.74 12.44
N LYS A 160 0.35 -4.49 13.44
CA LYS A 160 -0.13 -4.36 14.83
C LYS A 160 0.09 -2.96 15.39
N ILE A 161 1.21 -2.32 15.04
CA ILE A 161 1.53 -0.95 15.46
C ILE A 161 0.48 0.01 14.90
N THR A 162 0.11 -0.13 13.64
CA THR A 162 -0.91 0.71 12.99
C THR A 162 -2.28 0.52 13.64
N LEU A 163 -2.67 -0.72 13.94
CA LEU A 163 -3.94 -1.01 14.62
C LEU A 163 -3.96 -0.39 16.03
N LEU A 164 -2.86 -0.49 16.77
CA LEU A 164 -2.75 0.07 18.12
C LEU A 164 -2.84 1.60 18.12
N LEU A 165 -2.21 2.26 17.14
CA LEU A 165 -2.33 3.70 16.95
C LEU A 165 -3.77 4.11 16.59
N ASN A 166 -4.43 3.36 15.71
CA ASN A 166 -5.82 3.62 15.33
C ASN A 166 -6.77 3.48 16.54
N ASP A 167 -6.56 2.49 17.39
CA ASP A 167 -7.35 2.28 18.61
C ASP A 167 -7.14 3.40 19.64
N ILE A 168 -5.96 4.06 19.65
CA ILE A 168 -5.67 5.20 20.52
C ILE A 168 -6.32 6.49 20.00
N ILE A 169 -6.31 6.70 18.68
CA ILE A 169 -6.82 7.93 18.04
C ILE A 169 -8.37 7.95 18.04
N ASN A 170 -9.01 6.78 17.96
CA ASN A 170 -10.48 6.66 17.88
C ASN A 170 -11.16 6.42 19.25
N LYS A 171 -10.42 6.56 20.37
CA LYS A 171 -10.94 6.62 21.74
C LYS A 171 -11.12 8.04 22.21
#